data_45a3511e936810c49bd403772bc0bd21
#
_entry.id   45a3511e936810c49bd403772bc0bd21
#
_cell.length_a   1.000
_cell.length_b   1.000
_cell.length_c   1.000
_cell.angle_alpha   90.00
_cell.angle_beta   90.00
_cell.angle_gamma   90.00
#
_symmetry.space_group_name_H-M   'P 1'
#
loop_
_entity.id
_entity.type
_entity.pdbx_description
1 polymer ?
#
loop_
_entity_poly.entity_id
_entity_poly.type
_entity_poly.pdbx_seq_one_letter_code
_entity_poly.pdbx_strand_id
1 'polypeptide(L)'
;VYENVGLTPGCTDINAQNYNPNADIDNYTCEYVVNFVLDVNCSSISSPNQINISGPSVNWSCQSNYILDDTNGDDIWIGSFIITEGNFEYLYCSDNWSQSENLVAYGQSSGDWSCMPITDYTNYANRVIDIQSDTIIYNSWGSCQDCISGCTDPGASNYNINAFHDDGSCLYNTSFSVTFQLDMNNFNLPFTNPEINGNFNGWCGNCWSMTDYDGDNIWDYTVFLN
;
A
#
# COMPACT_ATOMS: atom_id res chain seq x y z
N VAL A 1 45.81 45.93 13.98
CA VAL A 1 45.69 44.58 14.59
C VAL A 1 44.35 44.07 14.20
N TYR A 2 44.26 43.19 13.21
CA TYR A 2 43.01 42.49 12.92
C TYR A 2 42.87 41.40 14.01
N GLU A 3 41.89 41.56 14.90
CA GLU A 3 41.46 40.50 15.76
C GLU A 3 40.94 39.38 14.87
N ASN A 4 41.53 38.24 14.98
CA ASN A 4 41.04 37.00 14.36
C ASN A 4 39.82 36.61 15.15
N VAL A 5 38.64 37.16 14.79
CA VAL A 5 37.37 36.74 15.36
C VAL A 5 37.15 35.32 14.86
N GLY A 6 37.52 34.33 15.70
CA GLY A 6 37.29 32.94 15.37
C GLY A 6 35.78 32.73 15.20
N LEU A 7 35.37 32.41 13.98
CA LEU A 7 34.00 32.00 13.70
C LEU A 7 33.66 30.74 14.49
N THR A 8 32.47 30.71 15.06
CA THR A 8 31.94 29.55 15.78
C THR A 8 31.22 28.63 14.81
N PRO A 9 31.78 27.45 14.50
CA PRO A 9 31.09 26.52 13.60
C PRO A 9 29.95 25.80 14.34
N GLY A 10 28.90 25.46 13.60
CA GLY A 10 27.73 24.72 14.11
C GLY A 10 26.60 24.70 13.09
N CYS A 11 25.52 24.00 13.41
CA CYS A 11 24.32 24.04 12.57
C CYS A 11 23.66 25.42 12.64
N THR A 12 23.49 26.07 11.50
CA THR A 12 22.88 27.41 11.39
C THR A 12 21.42 27.37 10.95
N ASP A 13 20.86 26.21 10.60
CA ASP A 13 19.44 26.11 10.23
C ASP A 13 18.57 26.08 11.49
N ILE A 14 17.70 27.09 11.63
CA ILE A 14 16.76 27.24 12.75
C ILE A 14 15.75 26.10 12.87
N ASN A 15 15.51 25.37 11.78
CA ASN A 15 14.58 24.24 11.74
C ASN A 15 15.24 22.89 12.12
N ALA A 16 16.56 22.85 12.21
CA ALA A 16 17.28 21.64 12.58
C ALA A 16 17.12 21.32 14.08
N GLN A 17 17.18 20.04 14.42
CA GLN A 17 17.04 19.56 15.80
C GLN A 17 18.20 20.03 16.70
N ASN A 18 19.38 20.23 16.10
CA ASN A 18 20.59 20.64 16.78
C ASN A 18 21.03 22.08 16.42
N TYR A 19 20.07 22.94 16.03
CA TYR A 19 20.35 24.36 15.73
C TYR A 19 21.18 25.01 16.84
N ASN A 20 22.23 25.70 16.45
CA ASN A 20 23.08 26.45 17.36
C ASN A 20 22.95 27.96 17.09
N PRO A 21 22.25 28.73 17.94
CA PRO A 21 22.06 30.18 17.74
C PRO A 21 23.36 30.99 17.89
N ASN A 22 24.44 30.40 18.36
CA ASN A 22 25.76 31.04 18.47
C ASN A 22 26.71 30.66 17.32
N ALA A 23 26.26 29.85 16.36
CA ALA A 23 27.06 29.51 15.21
C ALA A 23 27.08 30.67 14.21
N ASP A 24 28.28 31.04 13.76
CA ASP A 24 28.51 32.07 12.74
C ASP A 24 28.71 31.47 11.35
N ILE A 25 29.02 30.18 11.31
CA ILE A 25 29.26 29.44 10.07
C ILE A 25 28.69 28.02 10.17
N ASP A 26 27.99 27.61 9.14
CA ASP A 26 27.51 26.25 9.02
C ASP A 26 28.68 25.27 8.83
N ASN A 27 28.65 24.21 9.61
CA ASN A 27 29.64 23.14 9.57
C ASN A 27 29.10 21.82 8.97
N TYR A 28 27.89 21.86 8.37
CA TYR A 28 27.22 20.72 7.75
C TYR A 28 26.95 19.57 8.73
N THR A 29 26.55 19.91 9.95
CA THR A 29 26.15 18.95 10.98
C THR A 29 24.71 19.12 11.42
N CYS A 30 23.88 19.82 10.63
CA CYS A 30 22.48 19.95 10.96
C CYS A 30 21.80 18.58 10.98
N GLU A 31 20.90 18.37 11.93
CA GLU A 31 20.20 17.12 12.14
C GLU A 31 18.69 17.34 11.94
N TYR A 32 18.07 16.41 11.21
CA TYR A 32 16.66 16.48 10.86
C TYR A 32 15.92 15.20 11.21
N VAL A 33 14.62 15.30 11.47
CA VAL A 33 13.75 14.14 11.64
C VAL A 33 13.41 13.57 10.28
N VAL A 34 13.81 12.31 10.05
CA VAL A 34 13.51 11.57 8.84
C VAL A 34 12.59 10.41 9.18
N ASN A 35 11.40 10.43 8.60
CA ASN A 35 10.41 9.38 8.75
C ASN A 35 10.47 8.45 7.54
N PHE A 36 10.74 7.18 7.77
CA PHE A 36 10.69 6.15 6.73
C PHE A 36 9.37 5.41 6.80
N VAL A 37 8.74 5.24 5.66
CA VAL A 37 7.53 4.44 5.45
C VAL A 37 7.85 3.42 4.38
N LEU A 38 7.88 2.15 4.74
CA LEU A 38 8.22 1.05 3.86
C LEU A 38 7.01 0.14 3.67
N ASP A 39 6.52 0.07 2.45
CA ASP A 39 5.44 -0.85 2.06
C ASP A 39 6.03 -2.18 1.59
N VAL A 40 5.64 -3.29 2.22
CA VAL A 40 6.08 -4.64 1.84
C VAL A 40 4.97 -5.46 1.18
N ASN A 41 3.75 -4.92 1.03
CA ASN A 41 2.59 -5.62 0.48
C ASN A 41 2.80 -6.18 -0.94
N CYS A 42 3.55 -5.46 -1.78
CA CYS A 42 3.86 -5.90 -3.15
C CYS A 42 5.14 -6.73 -3.27
N SER A 43 5.74 -7.12 -2.15
CA SER A 43 7.04 -7.78 -2.12
C SER A 43 6.93 -9.29 -1.92
N SER A 44 8.04 -9.98 -2.12
CA SER A 44 8.18 -11.40 -1.80
C SER A 44 8.77 -11.65 -0.42
N ILE A 45 8.93 -10.61 0.41
CA ILE A 45 9.41 -10.79 1.78
C ILE A 45 8.38 -11.60 2.58
N SER A 46 8.84 -12.58 3.34
CA SER A 46 7.95 -13.44 4.10
C SER A 46 8.03 -13.11 5.59
N SER A 47 6.93 -12.56 6.12
CA SER A 47 6.66 -12.35 7.55
C SER A 47 7.88 -11.95 8.37
N PRO A 48 8.50 -10.80 8.11
CA PRO A 48 9.66 -10.36 8.88
C PRO A 48 9.28 -10.06 10.33
N ASN A 49 10.12 -10.48 11.30
CA ASN A 49 9.92 -10.11 12.69
C ASN A 49 10.46 -8.70 12.97
N GLN A 50 11.43 -8.26 12.18
CA GLN A 50 12.06 -6.95 12.32
C GLN A 50 12.62 -6.51 10.99
N ILE A 51 12.38 -5.25 10.62
CA ILE A 51 13.04 -4.61 9.48
C ILE A 51 13.96 -3.51 10.00
N ASN A 52 15.17 -3.46 9.44
CA ASN A 52 16.15 -2.45 9.72
C ASN A 52 16.58 -1.71 8.45
N ILE A 53 17.01 -0.46 8.64
CA ILE A 53 17.76 0.28 7.64
C ILE A 53 19.26 -0.01 7.89
N SER A 54 19.95 -0.41 6.84
CA SER A 54 21.40 -0.65 6.82
C SER A 54 22.06 0.28 5.83
N GLY A 55 23.32 0.63 6.07
CA GLY A 55 24.07 1.53 5.21
C GLY A 55 25.43 1.89 5.82
N PRO A 56 26.19 2.79 5.19
CA PRO A 56 27.51 3.22 5.67
C PRO A 56 27.48 3.80 7.08
N SER A 57 26.43 4.54 7.44
CA SER A 57 26.26 5.16 8.77
C SER A 57 26.25 4.16 9.93
N VAL A 58 25.91 2.91 9.64
CA VAL A 58 25.83 1.81 10.62
C VAL A 58 26.75 0.64 10.25
N ASN A 59 27.78 0.90 9.42
CA ASN A 59 28.73 -0.10 8.94
C ASN A 59 28.05 -1.33 8.31
N TRP A 60 26.97 -1.11 7.57
CA TRP A 60 26.17 -2.16 6.92
C TRP A 60 25.65 -3.22 7.90
N SER A 61 25.28 -2.81 9.12
CA SER A 61 24.70 -3.70 10.12
C SER A 61 23.17 -3.81 9.92
N CYS A 62 22.64 -5.02 9.79
CA CYS A 62 21.19 -5.27 9.86
C CYS A 62 20.67 -5.40 11.31
N GLN A 63 21.48 -5.08 12.29
CA GLN A 63 21.13 -4.89 13.70
C GLN A 63 21.37 -3.45 14.12
N SER A 64 21.09 -2.51 13.23
CA SER A 64 21.23 -1.07 13.46
C SER A 64 20.16 -0.55 14.42
N ASN A 65 20.36 0.67 14.92
CA ASN A 65 19.34 1.37 15.69
C ASN A 65 18.19 1.91 14.82
N TYR A 66 18.31 1.80 13.50
CA TYR A 66 17.27 2.22 12.56
C TYR A 66 16.28 1.07 12.33
N ILE A 67 15.42 0.83 13.34
CA ILE A 67 14.42 -0.22 13.36
C ILE A 67 13.09 0.36 12.89
N LEU A 68 12.45 -0.29 11.93
CA LEU A 68 11.07 0.00 11.54
C LEU A 68 10.13 -0.93 12.30
N ASP A 69 8.91 -0.45 12.54
CA ASP A 69 7.87 -1.14 13.31
C ASP A 69 6.57 -1.20 12.50
N ASP A 70 5.88 -2.33 12.57
CA ASP A 70 4.54 -2.57 12.03
C ASP A 70 3.63 -3.10 13.14
N THR A 71 3.26 -2.20 14.08
CA THR A 71 2.44 -2.56 15.24
C THR A 71 0.99 -2.87 14.91
N ASN A 72 0.47 -2.38 13.79
CA ASN A 72 -0.92 -2.57 13.38
C ASN A 72 -1.10 -3.78 12.46
N GLY A 73 -0.02 -4.34 11.92
CA GLY A 73 -0.02 -5.55 11.09
C GLY A 73 -0.61 -5.32 9.70
N ASP A 74 -0.41 -4.13 9.11
CA ASP A 74 -0.87 -3.79 7.76
C ASP A 74 0.23 -3.91 6.69
N ASP A 75 1.38 -4.46 7.08
CA ASP A 75 2.56 -4.61 6.23
C ASP A 75 3.15 -3.26 5.76
N ILE A 76 2.84 -2.15 6.47
CA ILE A 76 3.48 -0.85 6.33
C ILE A 76 4.38 -0.61 7.54
N TRP A 77 5.67 -0.66 7.31
CA TRP A 77 6.69 -0.52 8.34
C TRP A 77 7.15 0.93 8.47
N ILE A 78 7.14 1.47 9.68
CA ILE A 78 7.42 2.90 9.93
C ILE A 78 8.57 3.05 10.93
N GLY A 79 9.46 4.02 10.68
CA GLY A 79 10.52 4.41 11.61
C GLY A 79 10.83 5.89 11.51
N SER A 80 11.12 6.53 12.66
CA SER A 80 11.47 7.94 12.74
C SER A 80 12.84 8.09 13.38
N PHE A 81 13.76 8.76 12.70
CA PHE A 81 15.15 8.86 13.12
C PHE A 81 15.68 10.27 12.95
N ILE A 82 16.63 10.65 13.81
CA ILE A 82 17.39 11.89 13.63
C ILE A 82 18.62 11.54 12.78
N ILE A 83 18.72 12.20 11.62
CA ILE A 83 19.79 11.95 10.63
C ILE A 83 20.47 13.27 10.30
N THR A 84 21.79 13.24 10.19
CA THR A 84 22.60 14.39 9.79
C THR A 84 22.37 14.71 8.31
N GLU A 85 22.37 16.00 7.98
CA GLU A 85 22.24 16.50 6.61
C GLU A 85 23.23 15.88 5.62
N GLY A 86 22.84 15.91 4.34
CA GLY A 86 23.63 15.39 3.23
C GLY A 86 23.13 14.04 2.73
N ASN A 87 23.94 13.40 1.94
CA ASN A 87 23.60 12.12 1.30
C ASN A 87 23.56 10.98 2.33
N PHE A 88 22.35 10.41 2.51
CA PHE A 88 22.14 9.21 3.31
C PHE A 88 21.95 8.00 2.39
N GLU A 89 22.96 7.15 2.31
CA GLU A 89 22.93 5.90 1.54
C GLU A 89 22.40 4.77 2.42
N TYR A 90 21.47 3.97 1.89
CA TYR A 90 20.81 2.91 2.66
C TYR A 90 20.20 1.81 1.80
N LEU A 91 19.85 0.71 2.46
CA LEU A 91 18.95 -0.35 1.97
C LEU A 91 18.17 -0.92 3.16
N TYR A 92 17.12 -1.68 2.87
CA TYR A 92 16.35 -2.39 3.89
C TYR A 92 16.79 -3.85 3.99
N CYS A 93 16.83 -4.35 5.22
CA CYS A 93 17.11 -5.75 5.53
C CYS A 93 16.24 -6.23 6.71
N SER A 94 16.01 -7.53 6.80
CA SER A 94 15.24 -8.11 7.90
C SER A 94 15.98 -9.19 8.65
N ASP A 95 15.62 -9.37 9.91
CA ASP A 95 15.99 -10.50 10.76
C ASP A 95 17.48 -10.85 10.68
N ASN A 96 18.34 -9.85 10.84
CA ASN A 96 19.79 -9.99 10.79
C ASN A 96 20.29 -10.59 9.46
N TRP A 97 19.90 -9.98 8.34
CA TRP A 97 20.25 -10.41 6.97
C TRP A 97 19.62 -11.74 6.51
N SER A 98 18.57 -12.23 7.18
CA SER A 98 17.85 -13.39 6.65
C SER A 98 17.19 -13.07 5.31
N GLN A 99 16.76 -11.83 5.13
CA GLN A 99 16.28 -11.27 3.87
C GLN A 99 16.81 -9.84 3.71
N SER A 100 17.03 -9.42 2.48
CA SER A 100 17.38 -8.05 2.13
C SER A 100 16.75 -7.65 0.81
N GLU A 101 16.59 -6.35 0.57
CA GLU A 101 16.17 -5.87 -0.74
C GLU A 101 17.12 -6.37 -1.84
N ASN A 102 16.54 -6.85 -2.94
CA ASN A 102 17.32 -7.20 -4.13
C ASN A 102 17.09 -6.16 -5.23
N LEU A 103 17.58 -4.95 -5.00
CA LEU A 103 17.44 -3.84 -5.92
C LEU A 103 18.21 -4.07 -7.25
N VAL A 104 19.27 -4.88 -7.24
CA VAL A 104 19.95 -5.27 -8.47
C VAL A 104 19.04 -6.07 -9.39
N ALA A 105 18.34 -7.09 -8.85
CA ALA A 105 17.41 -7.89 -9.64
C ALA A 105 16.25 -7.05 -10.16
N TYR A 106 15.74 -6.12 -9.34
CA TYR A 106 14.71 -5.18 -9.76
C TYR A 106 15.19 -4.31 -10.95
N GLY A 107 16.33 -3.64 -10.82
CA GLY A 107 16.87 -2.79 -11.88
C GLY A 107 17.18 -3.55 -13.17
N GLN A 108 17.71 -4.77 -13.06
CA GLN A 108 17.97 -5.63 -14.23
C GLN A 108 16.67 -6.08 -14.93
N SER A 109 15.60 -6.33 -14.20
CA SER A 109 14.32 -6.80 -14.77
C SER A 109 13.44 -5.66 -15.29
N SER A 110 13.40 -4.52 -14.58
CA SER A 110 12.56 -3.38 -14.92
C SER A 110 13.25 -2.35 -15.82
N GLY A 111 14.58 -2.27 -15.77
CA GLY A 111 15.36 -1.18 -16.38
C GLY A 111 15.32 0.12 -15.58
N ASP A 112 14.63 0.14 -14.45
CA ASP A 112 14.48 1.31 -13.57
C ASP A 112 15.51 1.29 -12.44
N TRP A 113 16.42 2.25 -12.44
CA TRP A 113 17.47 2.45 -11.46
C TRP A 113 17.30 3.77 -10.68
N SER A 114 16.14 4.40 -10.77
CA SER A 114 15.90 5.78 -10.32
C SER A 114 16.09 5.98 -8.81
N CYS A 115 15.70 4.99 -7.99
CA CYS A 115 15.80 5.08 -6.53
C CYS A 115 17.14 4.58 -5.96
N MET A 116 18.06 4.09 -6.80
CA MET A 116 19.31 3.45 -6.40
C MET A 116 20.49 3.96 -7.23
N PRO A 117 20.85 5.25 -7.06
CA PRO A 117 21.94 5.87 -7.83
C PRO A 117 23.32 5.31 -7.48
N ILE A 118 23.49 4.62 -6.35
CA ILE A 118 24.73 3.95 -5.94
C ILE A 118 24.64 2.48 -6.34
N THR A 119 25.17 2.16 -7.51
CA THR A 119 25.13 0.79 -8.05
C THR A 119 26.27 0.51 -9.01
N ASP A 120 26.71 -0.75 -9.11
CA ASP A 120 27.57 -1.26 -10.19
C ASP A 120 26.76 -2.05 -11.24
N TYR A 121 25.42 -2.05 -11.12
CA TYR A 121 24.44 -2.73 -11.98
C TYR A 121 24.49 -4.27 -11.94
N THR A 122 25.34 -4.85 -11.14
CA THR A 122 25.59 -6.31 -11.12
C THR A 122 25.63 -6.92 -9.74
N ASN A 123 26.32 -6.30 -8.78
CA ASN A 123 26.57 -6.90 -7.46
C ASN A 123 25.86 -6.15 -6.33
N TYR A 124 25.69 -4.83 -6.46
CA TYR A 124 25.04 -4.02 -5.45
C TYR A 124 24.23 -2.87 -6.06
N ALA A 125 23.19 -2.48 -5.36
CA ALA A 125 22.40 -1.28 -5.63
C ALA A 125 21.83 -0.77 -4.31
N ASN A 126 22.03 0.52 -4.01
CA ASN A 126 21.63 1.14 -2.75
C ASN A 126 20.83 2.41 -3.01
N ARG A 127 19.85 2.66 -2.14
CA ARG A 127 19.08 3.90 -2.12
C ARG A 127 19.91 5.05 -1.60
N VAL A 128 19.63 6.25 -2.05
CA VAL A 128 20.24 7.49 -1.53
C VAL A 128 19.16 8.57 -1.45
N ILE A 129 19.18 9.29 -0.35
CA ILE A 129 18.40 10.52 -0.18
C ILE A 129 19.34 11.64 0.29
N ASP A 130 19.14 12.85 -0.24
CA ASP A 130 19.81 14.06 0.24
C ASP A 130 18.93 14.71 1.32
N ILE A 131 19.40 14.68 2.56
CA ILE A 131 18.69 15.20 3.74
C ILE A 131 19.04 16.69 3.89
N GLN A 132 18.03 17.57 3.76
CA GLN A 132 18.16 19.02 3.90
C GLN A 132 17.12 19.62 4.86
N SER A 133 16.16 18.83 5.32
CA SER A 133 15.09 19.23 6.25
C SER A 133 14.39 17.99 6.80
N ASP A 134 13.50 18.20 7.77
CA ASP A 134 12.56 17.16 8.21
C ASP A 134 11.81 16.64 6.98
N THR A 135 11.76 15.30 6.82
CA THR A 135 11.19 14.69 5.61
C THR A 135 10.53 13.35 5.90
N ILE A 136 9.65 12.93 4.98
CA ILE A 136 9.04 11.60 4.96
C ILE A 136 9.44 10.91 3.66
N ILE A 137 9.96 9.71 3.78
CA ILE A 137 10.43 8.88 2.66
C ILE A 137 9.50 7.69 2.53
N TYR A 138 8.85 7.57 1.38
CA TYR A 138 8.02 6.42 1.04
C TYR A 138 8.79 5.50 0.12
N ASN A 139 8.86 4.21 0.48
CA ASN A 139 9.50 3.19 -0.34
C ASN A 139 8.65 1.93 -0.38
N SER A 140 8.82 1.14 -1.45
CA SER A 140 8.36 -0.23 -1.53
C SER A 140 9.56 -1.17 -1.46
N TRP A 141 9.44 -2.29 -0.73
CA TRP A 141 10.53 -3.27 -0.58
C TRP A 141 10.98 -3.81 -1.94
N GLY A 142 12.26 -3.65 -2.24
CA GLY A 142 12.86 -4.19 -3.47
C GLY A 142 12.39 -3.56 -4.78
N SER A 143 11.77 -2.36 -4.74
CA SER A 143 11.25 -1.66 -5.91
C SER A 143 11.51 -0.16 -5.81
N CYS A 144 11.68 0.52 -6.96
CA CYS A 144 11.64 1.98 -7.05
C CYS A 144 10.22 2.51 -7.27
N GLN A 145 9.27 1.65 -7.58
CA GLN A 145 7.88 2.04 -7.80
C GLN A 145 7.05 1.79 -6.55
N ASP A 146 6.06 2.65 -6.34
CA ASP A 146 5.10 2.49 -5.25
C ASP A 146 4.28 1.21 -5.41
N CYS A 147 3.96 0.57 -4.29
CA CYS A 147 2.98 -0.51 -4.27
C CYS A 147 1.58 0.09 -4.42
N ILE A 148 0.96 -0.12 -5.56
CA ILE A 148 -0.41 0.31 -5.79
C ILE A 148 -1.34 -0.82 -5.35
N SER A 149 -2.04 -0.61 -4.24
CA SER A 149 -3.08 -1.51 -3.76
C SER A 149 -4.43 -1.17 -4.39
N GLY A 150 -5.28 -2.16 -4.54
CA GLY A 150 -6.62 -2.03 -5.12
C GLY A 150 -7.15 -3.37 -5.58
N CYS A 151 -8.38 -3.39 -6.07
CA CYS A 151 -8.98 -4.61 -6.59
C CYS A 151 -8.22 -5.14 -7.83
N THR A 152 -7.67 -6.35 -7.74
CA THR A 152 -6.92 -7.01 -8.83
C THR A 152 -7.74 -8.00 -9.65
N ASP A 153 -9.02 -8.21 -9.32
CA ASP A 153 -9.90 -9.10 -10.08
C ASP A 153 -10.56 -8.36 -11.27
N PRO A 154 -10.26 -8.76 -12.54
CA PRO A 154 -10.88 -8.17 -13.72
C PRO A 154 -12.41 -8.32 -13.78
N GLY A 155 -12.99 -9.24 -13.01
CA GLY A 155 -14.44 -9.43 -12.90
C GLY A 155 -15.14 -8.44 -11.97
N ALA A 156 -14.41 -7.70 -11.18
CA ALA A 156 -14.96 -6.71 -10.27
C ALA A 156 -15.29 -5.39 -10.98
N SER A 157 -16.32 -4.69 -10.50
CA SER A 157 -16.75 -3.40 -11.06
C SER A 157 -15.76 -2.26 -10.80
N ASN A 158 -14.92 -2.40 -9.80
CA ASN A 158 -13.87 -1.45 -9.40
C ASN A 158 -12.46 -2.01 -9.66
N TYR A 159 -12.30 -2.92 -10.63
CA TYR A 159 -10.99 -3.42 -11.05
C TYR A 159 -10.01 -2.28 -11.34
N ASN A 160 -8.84 -2.35 -10.73
CA ASN A 160 -7.75 -1.40 -10.97
C ASN A 160 -6.60 -2.11 -11.71
N ILE A 161 -6.47 -1.86 -13.00
CA ILE A 161 -5.42 -2.46 -13.85
C ILE A 161 -3.99 -2.13 -13.38
N ASN A 162 -3.82 -1.07 -12.59
CA ASN A 162 -2.53 -0.64 -12.06
C ASN A 162 -2.24 -1.22 -10.66
N ALA A 163 -3.18 -1.93 -10.04
CA ALA A 163 -2.95 -2.55 -8.75
C ALA A 163 -2.06 -3.78 -8.89
N PHE A 164 -1.03 -3.84 -8.05
CA PHE A 164 -0.13 -4.99 -7.91
C PHE A 164 -0.48 -5.84 -6.69
N HIS A 165 -1.19 -5.25 -5.73
CA HIS A 165 -1.63 -5.89 -4.50
C HIS A 165 -3.15 -5.79 -4.37
N ASP A 166 -3.82 -6.91 -4.08
CA ASP A 166 -5.26 -6.93 -3.80
C ASP A 166 -5.50 -6.54 -2.34
N ASP A 167 -6.16 -5.41 -2.14
CA ASP A 167 -6.51 -4.87 -0.81
C ASP A 167 -7.85 -5.37 -0.27
N GLY A 168 -8.48 -6.32 -0.97
CA GLY A 168 -9.80 -6.85 -0.61
C GLY A 168 -10.97 -5.91 -0.93
N SER A 169 -10.73 -4.82 -1.66
CA SER A 169 -11.75 -3.82 -1.99
C SER A 169 -12.63 -4.20 -3.17
N CYS A 170 -12.48 -5.39 -3.77
CA CYS A 170 -13.21 -5.80 -4.95
C CYS A 170 -14.73 -5.74 -4.75
N LEU A 171 -15.40 -5.04 -5.64
CA LEU A 171 -16.84 -4.91 -5.66
C LEU A 171 -17.43 -5.69 -6.84
N TYR A 172 -18.33 -6.60 -6.54
CA TYR A 172 -19.01 -7.39 -7.56
C TYR A 172 -20.46 -6.95 -7.68
N ASN A 173 -20.96 -6.82 -8.91
CA ASN A 173 -22.39 -6.71 -9.14
C ASN A 173 -23.02 -8.07 -8.86
N THR A 174 -23.62 -8.21 -7.69
CA THR A 174 -24.25 -9.45 -7.24
C THR A 174 -25.72 -9.57 -7.62
N SER A 175 -26.22 -8.74 -8.55
CA SER A 175 -27.60 -8.88 -9.03
C SER A 175 -27.73 -10.08 -9.97
N PHE A 176 -28.54 -11.03 -9.56
CA PHE A 176 -28.83 -12.24 -10.33
C PHE A 176 -30.24 -12.17 -10.88
N SER A 177 -30.42 -12.56 -12.16
CA SER A 177 -31.73 -12.78 -12.72
C SER A 177 -32.27 -14.11 -12.20
N VAL A 178 -33.40 -14.05 -11.45
CA VAL A 178 -34.08 -15.22 -10.90
C VAL A 178 -35.47 -15.30 -11.55
N THR A 179 -35.76 -16.42 -12.21
CA THR A 179 -37.12 -16.69 -12.73
C THR A 179 -37.80 -17.66 -11.80
N PHE A 180 -38.91 -17.24 -11.24
CA PHE A 180 -39.82 -18.10 -10.49
C PHE A 180 -40.79 -18.72 -11.46
N GLN A 181 -41.07 -20.02 -11.34
CA GLN A 181 -42.07 -20.73 -12.12
C GLN A 181 -43.03 -21.46 -11.19
N LEU A 182 -44.34 -21.35 -11.48
CA LEU A 182 -45.39 -21.98 -10.72
C LEU A 182 -46.30 -22.80 -11.66
N ASP A 183 -46.25 -24.12 -11.54
CA ASP A 183 -47.15 -25.02 -12.27
C ASP A 183 -48.56 -25.06 -11.60
N MET A 184 -49.57 -24.56 -12.30
CA MET A 184 -50.95 -24.50 -11.86
C MET A 184 -51.82 -25.55 -12.56
N ASN A 185 -51.27 -26.49 -13.35
CA ASN A 185 -52.01 -27.47 -14.12
C ASN A 185 -52.97 -28.35 -13.29
N ASN A 186 -52.66 -28.58 -12.02
CA ASN A 186 -53.46 -29.37 -11.10
C ASN A 186 -54.33 -28.54 -10.13
N PHE A 187 -54.36 -27.21 -10.31
CA PHE A 187 -55.15 -26.33 -9.45
C PHE A 187 -56.46 -25.94 -10.10
N ASN A 188 -57.60 -26.40 -9.51
CA ASN A 188 -58.95 -26.28 -10.12
C ASN A 188 -59.87 -25.28 -9.41
N LEU A 189 -59.34 -24.46 -8.50
CA LEU A 189 -60.13 -23.43 -7.84
C LEU A 189 -60.01 -22.09 -8.57
N PRO A 190 -61.07 -21.23 -8.54
CA PRO A 190 -60.93 -19.88 -9.10
C PRO A 190 -59.86 -19.09 -8.34
N PHE A 191 -58.97 -18.44 -9.06
CA PHE A 191 -57.93 -17.59 -8.52
C PHE A 191 -57.73 -16.33 -9.38
N THR A 192 -57.11 -15.34 -8.81
CA THR A 192 -56.51 -14.22 -9.56
C THR A 192 -55.04 -14.58 -9.87
N ASN A 193 -54.31 -13.70 -10.50
CA ASN A 193 -52.90 -13.97 -10.81
C ASN A 193 -52.13 -14.38 -9.55
N PRO A 194 -51.36 -15.46 -9.61
CA PRO A 194 -50.50 -15.84 -8.51
C PRO A 194 -49.44 -14.74 -8.23
N GLU A 195 -48.98 -14.69 -7.01
CA GLU A 195 -48.04 -13.66 -6.57
C GLU A 195 -46.88 -14.29 -5.79
N ILE A 196 -45.71 -13.68 -5.90
CA ILE A 196 -44.54 -14.10 -5.16
C ILE A 196 -44.32 -13.16 -3.98
N ASN A 197 -44.22 -13.74 -2.80
CA ASN A 197 -43.93 -13.00 -1.57
C ASN A 197 -42.81 -13.68 -0.77
N GLY A 198 -41.93 -12.86 -0.20
CA GLY A 198 -40.83 -13.31 0.63
C GLY A 198 -40.09 -12.16 1.30
N ASN A 199 -39.04 -12.49 2.05
CA ASN A 199 -38.22 -11.47 2.67
C ASN A 199 -37.48 -10.58 1.64
N PHE A 200 -37.21 -11.12 0.46
CA PHE A 200 -36.55 -10.42 -0.65
C PHE A 200 -37.40 -9.29 -1.25
N ASN A 201 -38.72 -9.26 -1.03
CA ASN A 201 -39.60 -8.17 -1.43
C ASN A 201 -40.38 -7.57 -0.25
N GLY A 202 -39.94 -7.81 0.99
CA GLY A 202 -40.51 -7.28 2.21
C GLY A 202 -41.95 -7.78 2.48
N TRP A 203 -42.38 -8.92 1.94
CA TRP A 203 -43.72 -9.46 2.03
C TRP A 203 -44.79 -8.47 1.54
N CYS A 204 -44.48 -7.78 0.43
CA CYS A 204 -45.25 -6.61 0.00
C CYS A 204 -46.71 -6.90 -0.42
N GLY A 205 -47.06 -8.12 -0.68
CA GLY A 205 -48.37 -8.48 -1.26
C GLY A 205 -48.67 -7.69 -2.56
N ASN A 206 -49.26 -8.26 -3.54
CA ASN A 206 -49.71 -7.63 -4.79
C ASN A 206 -48.63 -6.86 -5.59
N CYS A 207 -47.36 -7.02 -5.31
CA CYS A 207 -46.33 -6.29 -6.03
C CYS A 207 -45.55 -7.13 -7.05
N TRP A 208 -45.57 -8.47 -6.94
CA TRP A 208 -44.91 -9.36 -7.87
C TRP A 208 -45.90 -10.41 -8.40
N SER A 209 -46.81 -9.95 -9.27
CA SER A 209 -47.77 -10.82 -9.91
C SER A 209 -47.17 -11.60 -11.05
N MET A 210 -47.37 -12.91 -11.06
CA MET A 210 -46.90 -13.81 -12.12
C MET A 210 -47.76 -13.72 -13.35
N THR A 211 -47.24 -14.09 -14.49
CA THR A 211 -47.95 -14.12 -15.79
C THR A 211 -47.79 -15.49 -16.44
N ASP A 212 -48.90 -15.96 -17.07
CA ASP A 212 -48.88 -17.12 -17.96
C ASP A 212 -49.08 -16.58 -19.39
N TYR A 213 -47.97 -16.28 -20.07
CA TYR A 213 -48.02 -15.57 -21.35
C TYR A 213 -48.39 -16.49 -22.53
N ASP A 214 -48.03 -17.75 -22.44
CA ASP A 214 -48.23 -18.76 -23.52
C ASP A 214 -49.43 -19.68 -23.26
N GLY A 215 -50.07 -19.58 -22.07
CA GLY A 215 -51.30 -20.27 -21.73
C GLY A 215 -51.14 -21.75 -21.41
N ASP A 216 -49.96 -22.15 -20.98
CA ASP A 216 -49.63 -23.55 -20.64
C ASP A 216 -49.89 -23.89 -19.16
N ASN A 217 -50.47 -22.95 -18.39
CA ASN A 217 -50.67 -22.97 -16.96
C ASN A 217 -49.39 -23.06 -16.10
N ILE A 218 -48.26 -22.70 -16.69
CA ILE A 218 -47.03 -22.42 -15.93
C ILE A 218 -46.85 -20.91 -15.86
N TRP A 219 -46.95 -20.37 -14.66
CA TRP A 219 -46.87 -18.93 -14.42
C TRP A 219 -45.46 -18.53 -14.10
N ASP A 220 -44.98 -17.45 -14.74
CA ASP A 220 -43.60 -16.96 -14.63
C ASP A 220 -43.50 -15.57 -14.03
N TYR A 221 -42.43 -15.31 -13.30
CA TYR A 221 -41.99 -13.98 -12.92
C TYR A 221 -40.49 -13.92 -12.83
N THR A 222 -39.86 -13.00 -13.56
CA THR A 222 -38.42 -12.80 -13.53
C THR A 222 -38.06 -11.50 -12.84
N VAL A 223 -37.13 -11.55 -11.92
CA VAL A 223 -36.62 -10.40 -11.15
C VAL A 223 -35.13 -10.44 -11.00
N PHE A 224 -34.52 -9.27 -10.84
CA PHE A 224 -33.14 -9.15 -10.43
C PHE A 224 -33.05 -9.01 -8.90
N LEU A 225 -32.41 -9.95 -8.26
CA LEU A 225 -32.16 -9.96 -6.81
C LEU A 225 -30.69 -9.61 -6.53
N ASN A 226 -30.46 -8.76 -5.51
CA ASN A 226 -29.13 -8.38 -5.02
C ASN A 226 -28.75 -9.20 -3.80
#